data_d64d14b3700c3709af78a1111a4303e7
#
_entry.id   d64d14b3700c3709af78a1111a4303e7
#
_cell.length_a   1.000
_cell.length_b   1.000
_cell.length_c   1.000
_cell.angle_alpha   90.00
_cell.angle_beta   90.00
_cell.angle_gamma   90.00
#
_symmetry.space_group_name_H-M   'P 1'
#
loop_
_entity.id
_entity.type
_entity.pdbx_description
1 polymer ?
#
loop_
_entity_poly.entity_id
_entity_poly.type
_entity_poly.pdbx_seq_one_letter_code
_entity_poly.pdbx_strand_id
1 'polypeptide(L)'
;MNMPSEIGEKLLSATNNPAEYISVPSPEPGVGAIEITGEKCGGGDTKIFAYIGIPEHEPGEKVPGIVLVHGGGGHAFPGWVRMWNDRGYAAVAMDNTGYFPSENGWVRRGDSIPDNDGVTTSSGEADEMWMYHAVISAALCGSILRSLPDVDAERVGITGISWGGVITSILIGYDPRFAFAVPVYGSGFLGDAPGNIGRAFRLPDTRKMWLAEERFENVKMPVLWLQWNDDNCFSLKSGWESYLATRGGNAVTRYSAVDGMMHSHSHGWAPEVIGMFADSVTKGAPVMPEITSFSLSDGRVSAEVSENGGKITGARLFYLTVPMTRSVHEKYGYSGDFMDQTWNVTGAEISGSSIDLPLPESVCEMYLEVGFTINGKPGVVCRYCG
;
A
#
# COMPACT_ATOMS: atom_id res chain seq x y z
N MET A 1 -7.29 -5.92 29.02
CA MET A 1 -6.54 -4.84 28.36
C MET A 1 -7.31 -4.40 27.11
N ASN A 2 -7.43 -3.13 26.90
CA ASN A 2 -8.05 -2.60 25.69
C ASN A 2 -6.96 -2.46 24.61
N MET A 3 -6.49 -3.59 24.09
CA MET A 3 -5.33 -3.72 23.19
C MET A 3 -5.29 -2.72 22.03
N PRO A 4 -6.41 -2.37 21.34
CA PRO A 4 -6.36 -1.36 20.30
C PRO A 4 -6.02 0.05 20.79
N SER A 5 -6.40 0.44 22.00
CA SER A 5 -6.03 1.74 22.58
C SER A 5 -4.58 1.79 23.02
N GLU A 6 -4.06 0.69 23.56
CA GLU A 6 -2.67 0.59 24.01
C GLU A 6 -1.69 0.62 22.84
N ILE A 7 -1.98 -0.06 21.74
CA ILE A 7 -1.20 0.03 20.50
C ILE A 7 -1.25 1.45 19.95
N GLY A 8 -2.42 2.09 19.94
CA GLY A 8 -2.58 3.47 19.50
C GLY A 8 -1.79 4.45 20.36
N GLU A 9 -1.79 4.30 21.67
CA GLU A 9 -1.01 5.13 22.60
C GLU A 9 0.50 4.96 22.38
N LYS A 10 0.97 3.74 22.19
CA LYS A 10 2.38 3.45 21.90
C LYS A 10 2.79 3.99 20.52
N LEU A 11 1.96 3.83 19.49
CA LEU A 11 2.18 4.46 18.18
C LEU A 11 2.26 5.97 18.27
N LEU A 12 1.35 6.62 19.00
CA LEU A 12 1.39 8.05 19.24
C LEU A 12 2.64 8.47 20.04
N SER A 13 3.06 7.68 21.01
CA SER A 13 4.31 7.91 21.74
C SER A 13 5.52 7.79 20.82
N ALA A 14 5.61 6.73 20.03
CA ALA A 14 6.70 6.54 19.07
C ALA A 14 6.73 7.63 17.98
N THR A 15 5.58 8.22 17.65
CA THR A 15 5.48 9.29 16.65
C THR A 15 5.77 10.68 17.22
N ASN A 16 5.61 10.89 18.52
CA ASN A 16 5.84 12.18 19.20
C ASN A 16 7.28 12.37 19.69
N ASN A 17 8.03 11.30 19.89
CA ASN A 17 9.45 11.35 20.22
C ASN A 17 10.28 11.27 18.93
N PRO A 18 11.38 12.02 18.78
CA PRO A 18 12.32 11.82 17.69
C PRO A 18 12.78 10.37 17.69
N ALA A 19 12.66 9.68 16.57
CA ALA A 19 13.18 8.33 16.45
C ALA A 19 14.71 8.36 16.56
N GLU A 20 15.27 7.56 17.47
CA GLU A 20 16.71 7.44 17.61
C GLU A 20 17.26 6.50 16.53
N TYR A 21 18.29 6.95 15.85
CA TYR A 21 19.01 6.15 14.86
C TYR A 21 20.49 6.52 14.80
N ILE A 22 21.28 5.61 14.26
CA ILE A 22 22.70 5.82 13.95
C ILE A 22 22.96 5.52 12.49
N SER A 23 23.86 6.28 11.85
CA SER A 23 24.37 5.93 10.53
C SER A 23 25.31 4.75 10.64
N VAL A 24 25.17 3.80 9.74
CA VAL A 24 26.04 2.61 9.63
C VAL A 24 26.64 2.51 8.22
N PRO A 25 27.74 1.77 8.03
CA PRO A 25 28.26 1.55 6.70
C PRO A 25 27.20 0.92 5.78
N SER A 26 26.97 1.56 4.64
CA SER A 26 26.02 1.01 3.66
C SER A 26 26.75 -0.02 2.78
N PRO A 27 26.19 -1.22 2.60
CA PRO A 27 26.71 -2.18 1.63
C PRO A 27 26.43 -1.74 0.18
N GLU A 28 25.58 -0.71 -0.01
CA GLU A 28 25.11 -0.25 -1.32
C GLU A 28 25.66 1.14 -1.67
N PRO A 29 26.49 1.28 -2.72
CA PRO A 29 27.01 2.58 -3.13
C PRO A 29 25.87 3.58 -3.45
N GLY A 30 26.03 4.84 -3.03
CA GLY A 30 25.11 5.92 -3.33
C GLY A 30 23.77 5.91 -2.56
N VAL A 31 23.62 5.00 -1.59
CA VAL A 31 22.47 4.98 -0.68
C VAL A 31 23.01 4.86 0.75
N GLY A 32 22.55 5.72 1.66
CA GLY A 32 22.89 5.66 3.07
C GLY A 32 22.25 4.46 3.77
N ALA A 33 22.79 4.06 4.92
CA ALA A 33 22.19 3.03 5.77
C ALA A 33 22.14 3.51 7.23
N ILE A 34 21.08 3.14 7.92
CA ILE A 34 20.83 3.48 9.32
C ILE A 34 20.36 2.25 10.11
N GLU A 35 20.67 2.23 11.38
CA GLU A 35 20.03 1.36 12.37
C GLU A 35 19.16 2.21 13.30
N ILE A 36 17.89 1.89 13.31
CA ILE A 36 16.85 2.61 14.09
C ILE A 36 16.68 1.86 15.42
N THR A 37 16.56 2.59 16.53
CA THR A 37 16.15 2.02 17.81
C THR A 37 14.64 1.74 17.73
N GLY A 38 14.27 0.45 17.81
CA GLY A 38 12.88 -0.01 17.80
C GLY A 38 12.27 -0.04 19.19
N GLU A 39 11.00 -0.42 19.23
CA GLU A 39 10.30 -0.74 20.48
C GLU A 39 10.86 -2.02 21.11
N LYS A 40 10.81 -2.13 22.43
CA LYS A 40 11.28 -3.33 23.14
C LYS A 40 10.42 -4.53 22.81
N CYS A 41 11.06 -5.68 22.68
CA CYS A 41 10.44 -6.98 22.52
C CYS A 41 10.73 -7.85 23.74
N GLY A 42 9.68 -8.26 24.48
CA GLY A 42 9.88 -9.05 25.71
C GLY A 42 10.82 -8.39 26.73
N GLY A 43 10.87 -7.06 26.77
CA GLY A 43 11.76 -6.27 27.61
C GLY A 43 13.17 -6.06 27.06
N GLY A 44 13.56 -6.74 25.97
CA GLY A 44 14.84 -6.55 25.27
C GLY A 44 14.78 -5.38 24.28
N ASP A 45 15.92 -4.69 24.08
CA ASP A 45 16.07 -3.65 23.07
C ASP A 45 16.02 -4.26 21.66
N THR A 46 15.42 -3.55 20.71
CA THR A 46 15.39 -3.98 19.30
C THR A 46 16.01 -2.94 18.38
N LYS A 47 16.51 -3.41 17.24
CA LYS A 47 17.04 -2.59 16.15
C LYS A 47 16.39 -2.95 14.83
N ILE A 48 16.25 -1.94 13.97
CA ILE A 48 15.69 -2.06 12.64
C ILE A 48 16.72 -1.52 11.65
N PHE A 49 17.03 -2.29 10.62
CA PHE A 49 17.86 -1.81 9.53
C PHE A 49 17.02 -1.04 8.51
N ALA A 50 17.54 0.05 7.97
CA ALA A 50 16.94 0.74 6.84
C ALA A 50 17.97 1.38 5.91
N TYR A 51 17.67 1.39 4.61
CA TYR A 51 18.32 2.26 3.67
C TYR A 51 17.66 3.63 3.66
N ILE A 52 18.47 4.68 3.50
CA ILE A 52 18.02 6.08 3.46
C ILE A 52 18.70 6.81 2.31
N GLY A 53 17.95 7.67 1.62
CA GLY A 53 18.50 8.55 0.58
C GLY A 53 17.79 9.88 0.54
N ILE A 54 18.53 10.95 0.28
CA ILE A 54 18.03 12.30 0.04
C ILE A 54 18.44 12.65 -1.40
N PRO A 55 17.51 13.10 -2.27
CA PRO A 55 17.85 13.50 -3.62
C PRO A 55 18.70 14.77 -3.63
N GLU A 56 19.40 15.01 -4.74
CA GLU A 56 20.00 16.33 -4.99
C GLU A 56 18.91 17.40 -5.03
N HIS A 57 19.14 18.52 -4.37
CA HIS A 57 18.21 19.65 -4.28
C HIS A 57 18.98 20.96 -4.12
N GLU A 58 18.33 22.10 -4.41
CA GLU A 58 18.95 23.40 -4.23
C GLU A 58 19.13 23.74 -2.74
N PRO A 59 20.20 24.46 -2.37
CA PRO A 59 20.44 24.85 -0.98
C PRO A 59 19.24 25.60 -0.38
N GLY A 60 18.69 25.08 0.72
CA GLY A 60 17.54 25.64 1.43
C GLY A 60 16.18 25.21 0.86
N GLU A 61 16.13 24.46 -0.22
CA GLU A 61 14.92 23.79 -0.68
C GLU A 61 14.64 22.57 0.23
N LYS A 62 13.36 22.29 0.49
CA LYS A 62 12.93 21.09 1.17
C LYS A 62 12.20 20.16 0.21
N VAL A 63 12.64 18.90 0.17
CA VAL A 63 12.05 17.89 -0.69
C VAL A 63 10.92 17.12 0.04
N PRO A 64 9.95 16.55 -0.67
CA PRO A 64 9.01 15.61 -0.08
C PRO A 64 9.71 14.32 0.35
N GLY A 65 9.09 13.57 1.28
CA GLY A 65 9.61 12.30 1.76
C GLY A 65 8.66 11.13 1.50
N ILE A 66 9.20 9.90 1.54
CA ILE A 66 8.40 8.69 1.44
C ILE A 66 8.99 7.53 2.24
N VAL A 67 8.13 6.84 2.99
CA VAL A 67 8.44 5.58 3.68
C VAL A 67 8.10 4.40 2.76
N LEU A 68 9.01 3.44 2.65
CA LEU A 68 8.94 2.30 1.75
C LEU A 68 8.91 0.99 2.57
N VAL A 69 7.76 0.29 2.52
CA VAL A 69 7.52 -0.91 3.34
C VAL A 69 7.44 -2.14 2.45
N HIS A 70 8.44 -3.03 2.55
CA HIS A 70 8.49 -4.24 1.72
C HIS A 70 7.45 -5.29 2.14
N GLY A 71 7.16 -6.24 1.24
CA GLY A 71 6.28 -7.38 1.47
C GLY A 71 6.99 -8.59 2.09
N GLY A 72 6.24 -9.67 2.27
CA GLY A 72 6.78 -10.94 2.75
C GLY A 72 7.92 -11.46 1.86
N GLY A 73 8.93 -12.08 2.49
CA GLY A 73 10.11 -12.60 1.78
C GLY A 73 11.04 -11.53 1.22
N GLY A 74 10.79 -10.25 1.49
CA GLY A 74 11.66 -9.12 1.11
C GLY A 74 12.57 -8.69 2.24
N HIS A 75 13.40 -7.70 1.92
CA HIS A 75 14.24 -6.94 2.84
C HIS A 75 14.18 -5.47 2.47
N ALA A 76 14.93 -4.61 3.16
CA ALA A 76 15.10 -3.24 2.71
C ALA A 76 15.69 -3.19 1.29
N PHE A 77 15.07 -2.45 0.38
CA PHE A 77 15.47 -2.39 -1.03
C PHE A 77 16.17 -1.05 -1.36
N PRO A 78 17.50 -1.03 -1.56
CA PRO A 78 18.22 0.21 -1.91
C PRO A 78 17.83 0.73 -3.29
N GLY A 79 17.48 -0.16 -4.24
CA GLY A 79 16.98 0.22 -5.57
C GLY A 79 15.66 1.00 -5.51
N TRP A 80 14.80 0.69 -4.53
CA TRP A 80 13.55 1.41 -4.33
C TRP A 80 13.79 2.82 -3.77
N VAL A 81 14.79 2.98 -2.88
CA VAL A 81 15.24 4.30 -2.41
C VAL A 81 15.75 5.14 -3.58
N ARG A 82 16.63 4.59 -4.45
CA ARG A 82 17.17 5.31 -5.63
C ARG A 82 16.04 5.77 -6.55
N MET A 83 15.07 4.90 -6.84
CA MET A 83 13.93 5.21 -7.70
C MET A 83 13.14 6.43 -7.19
N TRP A 84 12.96 6.57 -5.88
CA TRP A 84 12.29 7.72 -5.30
C TRP A 84 13.20 8.94 -5.20
N ASN A 85 14.51 8.77 -4.98
CA ASN A 85 15.46 9.87 -5.07
C ASN A 85 15.50 10.45 -6.49
N ASP A 86 15.53 9.62 -7.54
CA ASP A 86 15.46 10.06 -8.95
C ASP A 86 14.17 10.82 -9.25
N ARG A 87 13.10 10.56 -8.49
CA ARG A 87 11.85 11.32 -8.56
C ARG A 87 11.84 12.58 -7.69
N GLY A 88 12.91 12.85 -6.94
CA GLY A 88 13.06 14.03 -6.08
C GLY A 88 12.37 13.89 -4.73
N TYR A 89 12.29 12.69 -4.17
CA TYR A 89 11.82 12.40 -2.82
C TYR A 89 12.97 11.90 -1.95
N ALA A 90 13.06 12.37 -0.73
CA ALA A 90 13.81 11.67 0.31
C ALA A 90 13.08 10.36 0.64
N ALA A 91 13.81 9.25 0.78
CA ALA A 91 13.20 7.93 0.94
C ALA A 91 13.88 7.13 2.06
N VAL A 92 13.09 6.39 2.83
CA VAL A 92 13.56 5.39 3.81
C VAL A 92 12.90 4.07 3.49
N ALA A 93 13.71 3.03 3.21
CA ALA A 93 13.27 1.66 3.01
C ALA A 93 13.72 0.82 4.19
N MET A 94 12.81 0.46 5.08
CA MET A 94 13.11 -0.34 6.27
C MET A 94 13.02 -1.83 5.99
N ASP A 95 13.76 -2.63 6.77
CA ASP A 95 13.50 -4.06 6.93
C ASP A 95 12.43 -4.26 8.01
N ASN A 96 11.35 -4.93 7.67
CA ASN A 96 10.23 -5.17 8.59
C ASN A 96 10.19 -6.60 9.13
N THR A 97 11.24 -7.40 8.92
CA THR A 97 11.34 -8.80 9.33
C THR A 97 12.53 -9.08 10.24
N GLY A 98 13.28 -8.06 10.63
CA GLY A 98 14.38 -8.14 11.58
C GLY A 98 15.69 -8.65 10.99
N TYR A 99 15.89 -8.48 9.68
CA TYR A 99 17.14 -8.84 9.03
C TYR A 99 18.06 -7.64 8.84
N PHE A 100 19.36 -7.93 8.85
CA PHE A 100 20.44 -6.96 8.65
C PHE A 100 21.37 -7.47 7.55
N PRO A 101 21.91 -6.59 6.70
CA PRO A 101 22.88 -7.01 5.70
C PRO A 101 24.19 -7.48 6.35
N SER A 102 24.80 -8.51 5.78
CA SER A 102 26.11 -9.04 6.16
C SER A 102 26.89 -9.45 4.92
N GLU A 103 28.18 -9.82 5.10
CA GLU A 103 29.01 -10.35 4.01
C GLU A 103 28.42 -11.63 3.38
N ASN A 104 27.62 -12.38 4.12
CA ASN A 104 27.00 -13.63 3.69
C ASN A 104 25.49 -13.48 3.34
N GLY A 105 25.03 -12.26 3.04
CA GLY A 105 23.62 -11.96 2.78
C GLY A 105 22.91 -11.37 4.00
N TRP A 106 21.62 -11.64 4.12
CA TRP A 106 20.79 -11.10 5.20
C TRP A 106 20.75 -12.04 6.39
N VAL A 107 20.95 -11.50 7.60
CA VAL A 107 21.01 -12.28 8.86
C VAL A 107 20.18 -11.64 9.94
N ARG A 108 19.64 -12.46 10.84
CA ARG A 108 18.99 -11.98 12.07
C ARG A 108 20.04 -11.85 13.18
N ARG A 109 19.84 -10.89 14.06
CA ARG A 109 20.69 -10.65 15.24
C ARG A 109 19.90 -10.89 16.53
N GLY A 110 20.57 -10.89 17.67
CA GLY A 110 19.90 -11.01 18.98
C GLY A 110 19.00 -9.83 19.36
N ASP A 111 19.23 -8.67 18.73
CA ASP A 111 18.44 -7.44 18.86
C ASP A 111 17.48 -7.21 17.69
N SER A 112 17.17 -8.24 16.88
CA SER A 112 16.19 -8.17 15.80
C SER A 112 14.77 -8.07 16.35
N ILE A 113 13.89 -7.33 15.64
CA ILE A 113 12.43 -7.42 15.87
C ILE A 113 11.94 -8.85 15.57
N PRO A 114 10.78 -9.30 16.07
CA PRO A 114 10.22 -10.60 15.74
C PRO A 114 10.12 -10.87 14.25
N ASP A 115 10.17 -12.13 13.84
CA ASP A 115 9.96 -12.56 12.47
C ASP A 115 8.45 -12.63 12.16
N ASN A 116 8.10 -12.58 10.89
CA ASN A 116 6.71 -12.64 10.43
C ASN A 116 6.06 -14.04 10.51
N ASP A 117 6.77 -15.04 11.01
CA ASP A 117 6.24 -16.39 11.25
C ASP A 117 5.04 -16.40 12.21
N GLY A 118 4.95 -15.43 13.09
CA GLY A 118 3.93 -15.31 14.13
C GLY A 118 2.80 -14.34 13.82
N VAL A 119 2.70 -13.81 12.60
CA VAL A 119 1.66 -12.82 12.26
C VAL A 119 0.23 -13.33 12.50
N THR A 120 0.05 -14.64 12.48
CA THR A 120 -1.23 -15.31 12.68
C THR A 120 -1.46 -15.74 14.11
N THR A 121 -0.47 -15.62 14.99
CA THR A 121 -0.56 -15.97 16.40
C THR A 121 -0.78 -14.71 17.21
N SER A 122 -1.99 -14.56 17.66
CA SER A 122 -2.43 -13.51 18.59
C SER A 122 -2.27 -13.94 20.05
N SER A 123 -1.53 -15.00 20.31
CA SER A 123 -1.28 -15.50 21.66
C SER A 123 0.05 -14.93 22.17
N GLY A 124 -0.01 -13.83 22.90
CA GLY A 124 1.16 -13.20 23.52
C GLY A 124 0.87 -11.75 23.87
N GLU A 125 1.83 -11.09 24.47
CA GLU A 125 1.78 -9.64 24.65
C GLU A 125 2.01 -8.94 23.32
N ALA A 126 1.43 -7.75 23.14
CA ALA A 126 1.49 -7.02 21.87
C ALA A 126 2.94 -6.75 21.40
N ASP A 127 3.83 -6.47 22.36
CA ASP A 127 5.25 -6.20 22.14
C ASP A 127 6.09 -7.45 21.75
N GLU A 128 5.50 -8.63 21.73
CA GLU A 128 6.11 -9.85 21.21
C GLU A 128 5.64 -10.18 19.78
N MET A 129 4.68 -9.41 19.23
CA MET A 129 4.09 -9.67 17.90
C MET A 129 4.86 -8.96 16.80
N TRP A 130 5.17 -9.68 15.72
CA TRP A 130 5.78 -9.09 14.54
C TRP A 130 5.01 -7.88 14.01
N MET A 131 3.68 -7.98 13.84
CA MET A 131 2.87 -6.91 13.27
C MET A 131 2.98 -5.60 14.07
N TYR A 132 3.06 -5.69 15.39
CA TYR A 132 3.26 -4.53 16.25
C TYR A 132 4.57 -3.81 15.92
N HIS A 133 5.67 -4.56 15.86
CA HIS A 133 6.98 -4.00 15.54
C HIS A 133 7.05 -3.47 14.11
N ALA A 134 6.45 -4.17 13.14
CA ALA A 134 6.44 -3.75 11.75
C ALA A 134 5.67 -2.41 11.55
N VAL A 135 4.51 -2.26 12.18
CA VAL A 135 3.70 -1.02 12.11
C VAL A 135 4.43 0.15 12.80
N ILE A 136 5.00 -0.07 13.98
CA ILE A 136 5.77 0.97 14.69
C ILE A 136 7.03 1.35 13.91
N SER A 137 7.75 0.38 13.36
CA SER A 137 8.94 0.66 12.54
C SER A 137 8.63 1.57 11.36
N ALA A 138 7.50 1.37 10.69
CA ALA A 138 7.06 2.27 9.62
C ALA A 138 6.74 3.68 10.13
N ALA A 139 6.13 3.81 11.31
CA ALA A 139 5.88 5.11 11.95
C ALA A 139 7.18 5.83 12.33
N LEU A 140 8.16 5.10 12.88
CA LEU A 140 9.50 5.63 13.22
C LEU A 140 10.22 6.13 11.96
N CYS A 141 10.17 5.40 10.84
CA CYS A 141 10.72 5.85 9.56
C CYS A 141 10.08 7.17 9.09
N GLY A 142 8.75 7.30 9.24
CA GLY A 142 8.05 8.55 8.98
C GLY A 142 8.52 9.72 9.88
N SER A 143 8.80 9.44 11.15
CA SER A 143 9.31 10.42 12.11
C SER A 143 10.76 10.83 11.78
N ILE A 144 11.60 9.88 11.36
CA ILE A 144 12.97 10.16 10.89
C ILE A 144 12.94 11.11 9.70
N LEU A 145 12.17 10.79 8.65
CA LEU A 145 12.07 11.66 7.47
C LEU A 145 11.64 13.08 7.85
N ARG A 146 10.63 13.21 8.72
CA ARG A 146 10.14 14.53 9.18
C ARG A 146 11.17 15.31 9.99
N SER A 147 12.13 14.65 10.62
CA SER A 147 13.19 15.28 11.42
C SER A 147 14.37 15.79 10.58
N LEU A 148 14.49 15.35 9.35
CA LEU A 148 15.60 15.73 8.46
C LEU A 148 15.46 17.18 8.03
N PRO A 149 16.55 17.99 8.06
CA PRO A 149 16.50 19.42 7.74
C PRO A 149 16.09 19.68 6.28
N ASP A 150 16.43 18.77 5.37
CA ASP A 150 16.20 18.88 3.93
C ASP A 150 14.82 18.33 3.50
N VAL A 151 14.03 17.77 4.44
CA VAL A 151 12.72 17.19 4.17
C VAL A 151 11.61 18.14 4.63
N ASP A 152 10.59 18.30 3.82
CA ASP A 152 9.35 18.96 4.22
C ASP A 152 8.49 17.99 5.02
N ALA A 153 8.38 18.24 6.32
CA ALA A 153 7.66 17.39 7.26
C ALA A 153 6.16 17.19 6.91
N GLU A 154 5.56 18.17 6.21
CA GLU A 154 4.15 18.12 5.81
C GLU A 154 3.93 17.35 4.49
N ARG A 155 5.02 17.00 3.79
CA ARG A 155 4.98 16.30 2.50
C ARG A 155 5.59 14.89 2.56
N VAL A 156 5.44 14.20 3.69
CA VAL A 156 5.93 12.81 3.86
C VAL A 156 4.79 11.83 3.65
N GLY A 157 4.92 10.97 2.62
CA GLY A 157 4.00 9.89 2.32
C GLY A 157 4.51 8.51 2.74
N ILE A 158 3.69 7.49 2.48
CA ILE A 158 4.02 6.08 2.73
C ILE A 158 3.51 5.20 1.60
N THR A 159 4.29 4.21 1.20
CA THR A 159 3.85 3.13 0.31
C THR A 159 4.36 1.79 0.80
N GLY A 160 3.57 0.75 0.58
CA GLY A 160 3.96 -0.60 0.96
C GLY A 160 3.37 -1.64 0.03
N ILE A 161 4.07 -2.77 -0.12
CA ILE A 161 3.77 -3.83 -1.08
C ILE A 161 3.39 -5.11 -0.33
N SER A 162 2.23 -5.73 -0.66
CA SER A 162 1.81 -6.98 -0.04
C SER A 162 1.67 -6.84 1.49
N TRP A 163 2.41 -7.58 2.29
CA TRP A 163 2.45 -7.35 3.74
C TRP A 163 2.80 -5.90 4.09
N GLY A 164 3.68 -5.25 3.33
CA GLY A 164 3.96 -3.83 3.48
C GLY A 164 2.74 -2.95 3.18
N GLY A 165 1.89 -3.36 2.23
CA GLY A 165 0.60 -2.73 1.96
C GLY A 165 -0.38 -2.89 3.13
N VAL A 166 -0.41 -4.07 3.77
CA VAL A 166 -1.21 -4.32 5.00
C VAL A 166 -0.71 -3.45 6.15
N ILE A 167 0.60 -3.40 6.39
CA ILE A 167 1.21 -2.53 7.40
C ILE A 167 0.84 -1.06 7.15
N THR A 168 0.94 -0.61 5.89
CA THR A 168 0.53 0.74 5.48
C THR A 168 -0.95 1.00 5.79
N SER A 169 -1.83 0.07 5.42
CA SER A 169 -3.28 0.18 5.66
C SER A 169 -3.65 0.26 7.15
N ILE A 170 -2.93 -0.48 7.98
CA ILE A 170 -3.10 -0.41 9.44
C ILE A 170 -2.59 0.93 9.98
N LEU A 171 -1.37 1.32 9.58
CA LEU A 171 -0.70 2.51 10.13
C LEU A 171 -1.46 3.81 9.83
N ILE A 172 -2.00 3.98 8.62
CA ILE A 172 -2.72 5.21 8.25
C ILE A 172 -3.99 5.48 9.07
N GLY A 173 -4.55 4.45 9.71
CA GLY A 173 -5.64 4.59 10.66
C GLY A 173 -5.19 5.05 12.06
N TYR A 174 -3.90 5.01 12.35
CA TYR A 174 -3.29 5.44 13.61
C TYR A 174 -2.49 6.73 13.47
N ASP A 175 -1.74 6.90 12.38
CA ASP A 175 -0.87 8.07 12.14
C ASP A 175 -1.42 8.98 11.04
N PRO A 176 -2.13 10.06 11.38
CA PRO A 176 -2.73 10.97 10.40
C PRO A 176 -1.72 11.96 9.79
N ARG A 177 -0.45 11.92 10.18
CA ARG A 177 0.57 12.88 9.73
C ARG A 177 1.09 12.62 8.33
N PHE A 178 0.81 11.45 7.74
CA PHE A 178 1.20 11.19 6.35
C PHE A 178 0.42 12.08 5.38
N ALA A 179 1.13 12.67 4.42
CA ALA A 179 0.54 13.49 3.38
C ALA A 179 -0.28 12.66 2.38
N PHE A 180 0.14 11.43 2.14
CA PHE A 180 -0.55 10.46 1.28
C PHE A 180 -0.13 9.03 1.64
N ALA A 181 -0.92 8.06 1.18
CA ALA A 181 -0.58 6.64 1.28
C ALA A 181 -0.87 5.88 -0.02
N VAL A 182 -0.05 4.87 -0.31
CA VAL A 182 -0.27 3.97 -1.44
C VAL A 182 -0.08 2.51 -0.99
N PRO A 183 -1.12 1.87 -0.43
CA PRO A 183 -1.12 0.42 -0.23
C PRO A 183 -1.21 -0.30 -1.58
N VAL A 184 -0.20 -1.12 -1.89
CA VAL A 184 -0.11 -1.90 -3.12
C VAL A 184 -0.44 -3.35 -2.81
N TYR A 185 -1.48 -3.90 -3.41
CA TYR A 185 -2.14 -5.17 -3.11
C TYR A 185 -2.06 -5.57 -1.63
N GLY A 186 -2.38 -4.60 -0.75
CA GLY A 186 -2.58 -4.75 0.69
C GLY A 186 -3.67 -3.79 1.10
N SER A 187 -4.68 -4.24 1.82
CA SER A 187 -5.90 -3.48 2.08
C SER A 187 -6.48 -3.81 3.45
N GLY A 188 -7.56 -3.19 3.83
CA GLY A 188 -8.48 -3.68 4.85
C GLY A 188 -9.36 -4.80 4.32
N PHE A 189 -10.37 -5.18 5.10
CA PHE A 189 -11.34 -6.24 4.78
C PHE A 189 -10.69 -7.59 4.45
N LEU A 190 -9.54 -7.86 5.06
CA LEU A 190 -8.74 -9.06 4.79
C LEU A 190 -9.40 -10.35 5.31
N GLY A 191 -10.41 -10.27 6.16
CA GLY A 191 -11.24 -11.43 6.51
C GLY A 191 -11.89 -12.09 5.30
N ASP A 192 -12.12 -11.34 4.22
CA ASP A 192 -12.67 -11.82 2.95
C ASP A 192 -11.59 -12.17 1.90
N ALA A 193 -10.33 -11.91 2.22
CA ALA A 193 -9.22 -12.27 1.35
C ALA A 193 -9.10 -13.78 1.14
N PRO A 194 -8.61 -14.24 -0.02
CA PRO A 194 -8.39 -15.65 -0.27
C PRO A 194 -7.24 -16.26 0.54
N GLY A 195 -7.18 -17.56 0.60
CA GLY A 195 -6.05 -18.32 1.12
C GLY A 195 -5.68 -18.07 2.58
N ASN A 196 -4.38 -18.08 2.87
CA ASN A 196 -3.84 -17.96 4.22
C ASN A 196 -4.02 -16.56 4.82
N ILE A 197 -4.00 -15.52 4.00
CA ILE A 197 -4.25 -14.14 4.45
C ILE A 197 -5.64 -14.05 5.09
N GLY A 198 -6.69 -14.43 4.35
CA GLY A 198 -8.04 -14.41 4.89
C GLY A 198 -8.23 -15.32 6.10
N ARG A 199 -7.59 -16.50 6.12
CA ARG A 199 -7.62 -17.36 7.32
C ARG A 199 -7.04 -16.66 8.54
N ALA A 200 -5.88 -16.04 8.42
CA ALA A 200 -5.24 -15.31 9.51
C ALA A 200 -6.13 -14.19 10.05
N PHE A 201 -6.67 -13.36 9.16
CA PHE A 201 -7.52 -12.23 9.56
C PHE A 201 -8.95 -12.61 9.96
N ARG A 202 -9.33 -13.90 9.86
CA ARG A 202 -10.57 -14.43 10.46
C ARG A 202 -10.43 -14.90 11.90
N LEU A 203 -9.20 -15.06 12.39
CA LEU A 203 -8.95 -15.42 13.80
C LEU A 203 -9.44 -14.29 14.72
N PRO A 204 -10.18 -14.60 15.81
CA PRO A 204 -10.79 -13.58 16.66
C PRO A 204 -9.82 -12.55 17.20
N ASP A 205 -8.63 -12.97 17.60
CA ASP A 205 -7.64 -12.09 18.21
C ASP A 205 -6.93 -11.22 17.15
N THR A 206 -6.61 -11.79 15.97
CA THR A 206 -6.08 -11.02 14.84
C THR A 206 -7.09 -9.95 14.40
N ARG A 207 -8.37 -10.30 14.28
CA ARG A 207 -9.45 -9.35 13.98
C ARG A 207 -9.49 -8.20 14.97
N LYS A 208 -9.45 -8.49 16.24
CA LYS A 208 -9.53 -7.47 17.29
C LYS A 208 -8.39 -6.45 17.23
N MET A 209 -7.20 -6.87 16.80
CA MET A 209 -6.00 -6.05 16.85
C MET A 209 -5.65 -5.38 15.52
N TRP A 210 -5.77 -6.12 14.40
CA TRP A 210 -5.08 -5.79 13.17
C TRP A 210 -6.01 -5.53 11.97
N LEU A 211 -7.35 -5.49 12.17
CA LEU A 211 -8.23 -5.08 11.08
C LEU A 211 -8.07 -3.58 10.79
N ALA A 212 -7.53 -3.25 9.63
CA ALA A 212 -7.30 -1.87 9.23
C ALA A 212 -8.62 -1.09 9.10
N GLU A 213 -9.67 -1.74 8.57
CA GLU A 213 -11.00 -1.15 8.34
C GLU A 213 -11.67 -0.63 9.61
N GLU A 214 -11.37 -1.19 10.77
CA GLU A 214 -11.87 -0.71 12.08
C GLU A 214 -11.43 0.73 12.41
N ARG A 215 -10.47 1.28 11.62
CA ARG A 215 -9.88 2.60 11.85
C ARG A 215 -9.87 3.48 10.60
N PHE A 216 -10.49 3.06 9.51
CA PHE A 216 -10.53 3.84 8.27
C PHE A 216 -11.27 5.17 8.41
N GLU A 217 -12.15 5.33 9.38
CA GLU A 217 -12.77 6.61 9.73
C GLU A 217 -11.75 7.68 10.18
N ASN A 218 -10.58 7.24 10.68
CA ASN A 218 -9.50 8.12 11.12
C ASN A 218 -8.58 8.55 9.97
N VAL A 219 -8.65 7.91 8.81
CA VAL A 219 -7.81 8.23 7.64
C VAL A 219 -8.21 9.58 7.09
N LYS A 220 -7.27 10.54 7.09
CA LYS A 220 -7.50 11.92 6.65
C LYS A 220 -6.72 12.28 5.39
N MET A 221 -5.63 11.57 5.11
CA MET A 221 -4.82 11.78 3.92
C MET A 221 -5.46 11.15 2.68
N PRO A 222 -5.14 11.63 1.47
CA PRO A 222 -5.43 10.93 0.22
C PRO A 222 -4.81 9.55 0.18
N VAL A 223 -5.53 8.56 -0.35
CA VAL A 223 -5.03 7.18 -0.52
C VAL A 223 -5.22 6.72 -1.96
N LEU A 224 -4.18 6.17 -2.56
CA LEU A 224 -4.30 5.38 -3.78
C LEU A 224 -4.32 3.89 -3.41
N TRP A 225 -5.47 3.26 -3.53
CA TRP A 225 -5.61 1.81 -3.39
C TRP A 225 -5.26 1.16 -4.72
N LEU A 226 -4.11 0.47 -4.75
CA LEU A 226 -3.59 -0.16 -5.97
C LEU A 226 -3.65 -1.67 -5.85
N GLN A 227 -4.32 -2.32 -6.80
CA GLN A 227 -4.52 -3.77 -6.82
C GLN A 227 -4.02 -4.37 -8.15
N TRP A 228 -3.74 -5.66 -8.11
CA TRP A 228 -3.62 -6.50 -9.30
C TRP A 228 -4.93 -7.27 -9.51
N ASN A 229 -5.44 -7.30 -10.74
CA ASN A 229 -6.74 -7.92 -11.01
C ASN A 229 -6.77 -9.46 -10.84
N ASP A 230 -5.61 -10.14 -10.97
CA ASP A 230 -5.47 -11.59 -10.79
C ASP A 230 -4.76 -11.97 -9.47
N ASP A 231 -4.76 -11.08 -8.48
CA ASP A 231 -4.06 -11.32 -7.22
C ASP A 231 -4.70 -12.47 -6.42
N ASN A 232 -3.92 -13.50 -6.14
CA ASN A 232 -4.35 -14.67 -5.38
C ASN A 232 -4.29 -14.49 -3.85
N CYS A 233 -3.80 -13.37 -3.35
CA CYS A 233 -3.71 -13.03 -1.94
C CYS A 233 -4.71 -11.95 -1.53
N PHE A 234 -4.97 -10.98 -2.43
CA PHE A 234 -5.76 -9.79 -2.14
C PHE A 234 -6.83 -9.59 -3.23
N SER A 235 -8.10 -9.67 -2.85
CA SER A 235 -9.20 -9.51 -3.80
C SER A 235 -9.39 -8.05 -4.23
N LEU A 236 -9.89 -7.83 -5.45
CA LEU A 236 -10.30 -6.51 -5.89
C LEU A 236 -11.37 -5.92 -4.96
N LYS A 237 -12.27 -6.77 -4.46
CA LYS A 237 -13.32 -6.39 -3.52
C LYS A 237 -12.76 -5.75 -2.26
N SER A 238 -11.79 -6.38 -1.59
CA SER A 238 -11.21 -5.84 -0.34
C SER A 238 -10.53 -4.48 -0.56
N GLY A 239 -9.82 -4.32 -1.68
CA GLY A 239 -9.25 -3.03 -2.10
C GLY A 239 -10.31 -1.97 -2.37
N TRP A 240 -11.39 -2.35 -3.06
CA TRP A 240 -12.50 -1.45 -3.34
C TRP A 240 -13.27 -1.02 -2.09
N GLU A 241 -13.56 -1.94 -1.17
CA GLU A 241 -14.19 -1.62 0.11
C GLU A 241 -13.31 -0.68 0.95
N SER A 242 -11.99 -0.88 0.92
CA SER A 242 -11.02 0.02 1.55
C SER A 242 -11.05 1.43 0.94
N TYR A 243 -11.14 1.51 -0.40
CA TYR A 243 -11.34 2.78 -1.11
C TYR A 243 -12.64 3.47 -0.66
N LEU A 244 -13.77 2.75 -0.64
CA LEU A 244 -15.05 3.32 -0.22
C LEU A 244 -15.03 3.83 1.23
N ALA A 245 -14.39 3.08 2.13
CA ALA A 245 -14.29 3.43 3.53
C ALA A 245 -13.40 4.67 3.79
N THR A 246 -12.41 4.94 2.91
CA THR A 246 -11.44 6.02 3.09
C THR A 246 -11.67 7.24 2.20
N ARG A 247 -12.50 7.14 1.14
CA ARG A 247 -12.75 8.28 0.24
C ARG A 247 -13.60 9.40 0.86
N GLY A 248 -14.27 9.13 1.98
CA GLY A 248 -15.25 10.01 2.60
C GLY A 248 -14.70 11.36 3.06
N GLY A 249 -14.67 12.33 2.16
CA GLY A 249 -14.19 13.69 2.43
C GLY A 249 -12.84 14.01 1.78
N ASN A 250 -12.22 13.08 1.05
CA ASN A 250 -10.99 13.35 0.32
C ASN A 250 -11.16 13.11 -1.19
N ALA A 251 -11.33 14.19 -1.95
CA ALA A 251 -11.57 14.15 -3.40
C ALA A 251 -10.38 13.63 -4.22
N VAL A 252 -9.21 13.43 -3.62
CA VAL A 252 -7.99 12.97 -4.30
C VAL A 252 -7.78 11.45 -4.14
N THR A 253 -8.49 10.79 -3.21
CA THR A 253 -8.41 9.33 -3.05
C THR A 253 -8.84 8.61 -4.34
N ARG A 254 -8.06 7.59 -4.75
CA ARG A 254 -8.26 6.84 -6.02
C ARG A 254 -8.19 5.33 -5.79
N TYR A 255 -8.77 4.61 -6.73
CA TYR A 255 -8.67 3.16 -6.84
C TYR A 255 -8.16 2.78 -8.23
N SER A 256 -7.18 1.88 -8.28
CA SER A 256 -6.61 1.36 -9.52
C SER A 256 -6.45 -0.15 -9.43
N ALA A 257 -6.88 -0.86 -10.46
CA ALA A 257 -6.62 -2.29 -10.66
C ALA A 257 -5.81 -2.43 -11.95
N VAL A 258 -4.57 -2.91 -11.84
CA VAL A 258 -3.65 -2.97 -12.97
C VAL A 258 -3.62 -4.40 -13.53
N ASP A 259 -4.02 -4.51 -14.79
CA ASP A 259 -3.98 -5.76 -15.54
C ASP A 259 -2.53 -6.21 -15.78
N GLY A 260 -2.22 -7.49 -15.52
CA GLY A 260 -0.88 -8.06 -15.73
C GLY A 260 0.22 -7.59 -14.79
N MET A 261 -0.13 -6.94 -13.66
CA MET A 261 0.86 -6.37 -12.75
C MET A 261 1.74 -7.42 -12.07
N MET A 262 1.22 -8.61 -11.74
CA MET A 262 1.87 -9.68 -10.99
C MET A 262 2.23 -9.33 -9.53
N HIS A 263 2.18 -10.35 -8.65
CA HIS A 263 2.47 -10.17 -7.22
C HIS A 263 3.96 -10.35 -6.93
N SER A 264 4.72 -9.28 -7.00
CA SER A 264 6.13 -9.24 -6.60
C SER A 264 6.56 -7.82 -6.21
N HIS A 265 7.69 -7.68 -5.54
CA HIS A 265 8.22 -6.36 -5.18
C HIS A 265 8.48 -5.50 -6.41
N SER A 266 9.18 -6.04 -7.43
CA SER A 266 9.51 -5.27 -8.63
C SER A 266 8.29 -4.85 -9.46
N HIS A 267 7.26 -5.67 -9.52
CA HIS A 267 6.00 -5.30 -10.17
C HIS A 267 5.17 -4.35 -9.29
N GLY A 268 5.26 -4.48 -7.95
CA GLY A 268 4.51 -3.65 -7.01
C GLY A 268 4.91 -2.18 -7.00
N TRP A 269 6.17 -1.85 -7.25
CA TRP A 269 6.60 -0.44 -7.33
C TRP A 269 6.66 0.14 -8.74
N ALA A 270 6.48 -0.70 -9.79
CA ALA A 270 6.61 -0.28 -11.17
C ALA A 270 5.49 0.63 -11.69
N PRO A 271 4.21 0.53 -11.27
CA PRO A 271 3.13 1.32 -11.86
C PRO A 271 3.37 2.83 -11.69
N GLU A 272 3.39 3.55 -12.80
CA GLU A 272 3.60 5.01 -12.82
C GLU A 272 2.54 5.79 -12.03
N VAL A 273 1.34 5.24 -11.87
CA VAL A 273 0.26 5.86 -11.08
C VAL A 273 0.66 6.13 -9.64
N ILE A 274 1.58 5.34 -9.05
CA ILE A 274 2.08 5.54 -7.68
C ILE A 274 2.78 6.90 -7.58
N GLY A 275 3.71 7.13 -8.49
CA GLY A 275 4.45 8.38 -8.53
C GLY A 275 3.59 9.57 -8.99
N MET A 276 2.66 9.38 -9.94
CA MET A 276 1.72 10.44 -10.35
C MET A 276 0.85 10.88 -9.17
N PHE A 277 0.34 9.91 -8.39
CA PHE A 277 -0.46 10.20 -7.21
C PHE A 277 0.35 10.96 -6.16
N ALA A 278 1.55 10.50 -5.83
CA ALA A 278 2.45 11.16 -4.90
C ALA A 278 2.77 12.62 -5.32
N ASP A 279 3.13 12.83 -6.60
CA ASP A 279 3.44 14.16 -7.13
C ASP A 279 2.22 15.09 -7.13
N SER A 280 1.00 14.57 -7.37
CA SER A 280 -0.23 15.37 -7.31
C SER A 280 -0.52 15.91 -5.90
N VAL A 281 -0.16 15.15 -4.87
CA VAL A 281 -0.35 15.56 -3.47
C VAL A 281 0.77 16.48 -2.97
N THR A 282 2.02 16.19 -3.35
CA THR A 282 3.18 16.83 -2.71
C THR A 282 3.87 17.89 -3.56
N LYS A 283 3.67 17.90 -4.88
CA LYS A 283 4.35 18.79 -5.82
C LYS A 283 3.40 19.63 -6.67
N GLY A 284 2.09 19.58 -6.42
CA GLY A 284 1.10 20.32 -7.21
C GLY A 284 1.00 19.82 -8.66
N ALA A 285 1.41 18.57 -8.94
CA ALA A 285 1.25 17.98 -10.26
C ALA A 285 -0.25 17.71 -10.56
N PRO A 286 -0.63 17.47 -11.83
CA PRO A 286 -2.01 17.20 -12.20
C PRO A 286 -2.60 16.03 -11.42
N VAL A 287 -3.84 16.19 -10.96
CA VAL A 287 -4.59 15.15 -10.24
C VAL A 287 -5.07 14.10 -11.24
N MET A 288 -5.01 12.82 -10.84
CA MET A 288 -5.51 11.70 -11.64
C MET A 288 -7.00 11.84 -11.94
N PRO A 289 -7.50 11.32 -13.08
CA PRO A 289 -8.93 11.25 -13.39
C PRO A 289 -9.74 10.57 -12.30
N GLU A 290 -11.04 10.78 -12.35
CA GLU A 290 -12.01 10.17 -11.42
C GLU A 290 -13.23 9.69 -12.18
N ILE A 291 -13.71 8.48 -11.89
CA ILE A 291 -15.02 8.01 -12.31
C ILE A 291 -16.05 8.57 -11.33
N THR A 292 -16.74 9.61 -11.74
CA THR A 292 -17.62 10.42 -10.88
C THR A 292 -19.00 9.82 -10.72
N SER A 293 -19.48 9.08 -11.72
CA SER A 293 -20.72 8.32 -11.66
C SER A 293 -20.54 6.94 -12.31
N PHE A 294 -21.37 6.00 -11.90
CA PHE A 294 -21.45 4.67 -12.46
C PHE A 294 -22.85 4.09 -12.26
N SER A 295 -23.45 3.56 -13.29
CA SER A 295 -24.76 2.93 -13.22
C SER A 295 -24.85 1.67 -14.07
N LEU A 296 -25.72 0.77 -13.62
CA LEU A 296 -26.13 -0.44 -14.34
C LEU A 296 -27.64 -0.36 -14.55
N SER A 297 -28.08 -0.13 -15.77
CA SER A 297 -29.51 -0.05 -16.11
C SER A 297 -29.72 -0.51 -17.54
N ASP A 298 -30.88 -1.09 -17.80
CA ASP A 298 -31.35 -1.44 -19.13
C ASP A 298 -30.35 -2.30 -19.95
N GLY A 299 -29.60 -3.17 -19.25
CA GLY A 299 -28.57 -4.01 -19.88
C GLY A 299 -27.36 -3.22 -20.37
N ARG A 300 -27.07 -2.07 -19.76
CA ARG A 300 -25.91 -1.22 -20.08
C ARG A 300 -25.12 -0.85 -18.82
N VAL A 301 -23.84 -0.61 -19.03
CA VAL A 301 -22.92 0.04 -18.12
C VAL A 301 -22.74 1.46 -18.60
N SER A 302 -23.00 2.43 -17.73
CA SER A 302 -22.80 3.86 -18.03
C SER A 302 -21.97 4.51 -16.92
N ALA A 303 -21.03 5.39 -17.28
CA ALA A 303 -20.20 6.10 -16.33
C ALA A 303 -19.84 7.50 -16.83
N GLU A 304 -19.58 8.42 -15.89
CA GLU A 304 -18.99 9.72 -16.17
C GLU A 304 -17.61 9.81 -15.57
N VAL A 305 -16.70 10.47 -16.28
CA VAL A 305 -15.30 10.64 -15.89
C VAL A 305 -14.92 12.11 -15.85
N SER A 306 -14.33 12.55 -14.76
CA SER A 306 -13.63 13.84 -14.70
C SER A 306 -12.16 13.62 -15.06
N GLU A 307 -11.66 14.31 -16.09
CA GLU A 307 -10.26 14.21 -16.49
C GLU A 307 -9.30 14.78 -15.43
N ASN A 308 -9.78 15.73 -14.62
CA ASN A 308 -8.98 16.52 -13.67
C ASN A 308 -7.72 17.12 -14.35
N GLY A 309 -6.60 16.43 -14.35
CA GLY A 309 -5.40 16.86 -15.06
C GLY A 309 -4.84 15.80 -16.01
N GLY A 310 -5.56 14.67 -16.19
CA GLY A 310 -5.14 13.56 -17.06
C GLY A 310 -5.97 13.49 -18.33
N LYS A 311 -5.34 13.23 -19.47
CA LYS A 311 -6.03 12.99 -20.73
C LYS A 311 -6.50 11.53 -20.81
N ILE A 312 -7.80 11.30 -20.95
CA ILE A 312 -8.37 9.96 -21.14
C ILE A 312 -7.90 9.36 -22.46
N THR A 313 -7.49 8.10 -22.43
CA THR A 313 -6.97 7.36 -23.60
C THR A 313 -7.84 6.19 -24.04
N GLY A 314 -8.72 5.71 -23.18
CA GLY A 314 -9.63 4.61 -23.48
C GLY A 314 -10.35 4.13 -22.23
N ALA A 315 -11.33 3.25 -22.41
CA ALA A 315 -11.96 2.53 -21.32
C ALA A 315 -12.20 1.08 -21.69
N ARG A 316 -12.13 0.18 -20.70
CA ARG A 316 -12.35 -1.25 -20.85
C ARG A 316 -13.20 -1.76 -19.68
N LEU A 317 -14.11 -2.67 -19.97
CA LEU A 317 -14.82 -3.45 -18.95
C LEU A 317 -14.15 -4.82 -18.84
N PHE A 318 -13.69 -5.13 -17.66
CA PHE A 318 -13.24 -6.46 -17.28
C PHE A 318 -14.35 -7.17 -16.52
N TYR A 319 -14.63 -8.43 -16.85
CA TYR A 319 -15.71 -9.15 -16.19
C TYR A 319 -15.46 -10.66 -16.12
N LEU A 320 -16.01 -11.27 -15.07
CA LEU A 320 -16.07 -12.71 -14.89
C LEU A 320 -17.50 -13.21 -15.04
N THR A 321 -17.65 -14.39 -15.63
CA THR A 321 -18.94 -15.09 -15.77
C THR A 321 -19.10 -16.23 -14.77
N VAL A 322 -18.04 -16.54 -14.03
CA VAL A 322 -18.04 -17.51 -12.93
C VAL A 322 -17.54 -16.79 -11.68
N PRO A 323 -18.32 -16.76 -10.58
CA PRO A 323 -17.90 -16.07 -9.39
C PRO A 323 -16.65 -16.69 -8.77
N MET A 324 -15.71 -15.85 -8.38
CA MET A 324 -14.63 -16.24 -7.49
C MET A 324 -15.22 -16.46 -6.10
N THR A 325 -15.60 -17.68 -5.79
CA THR A 325 -16.15 -18.02 -4.48
C THR A 325 -15.03 -18.44 -3.53
N ARG A 326 -15.22 -18.21 -2.23
CA ARG A 326 -14.31 -18.65 -1.17
C ARG A 326 -14.01 -20.14 -1.24
N SER A 327 -14.99 -20.98 -1.61
CA SER A 327 -14.84 -22.42 -1.77
C SER A 327 -13.94 -22.81 -2.96
N VAL A 328 -13.92 -22.03 -4.02
CA VAL A 328 -12.99 -22.20 -5.14
C VAL A 328 -11.57 -21.88 -4.67
N HIS A 329 -11.39 -20.80 -3.92
CA HIS A 329 -10.11 -20.42 -3.32
C HIS A 329 -9.59 -21.49 -2.33
N GLU A 330 -10.43 -22.05 -1.50
CA GLU A 330 -10.06 -23.11 -0.56
C GLU A 330 -9.77 -24.44 -1.26
N LYS A 331 -10.44 -24.73 -2.36
CA LYS A 331 -10.26 -25.97 -3.15
C LYS A 331 -8.89 -26.04 -3.82
N TYR A 332 -8.38 -24.92 -4.32
CA TYR A 332 -7.13 -24.90 -5.10
C TYR A 332 -5.90 -24.56 -4.23
N GLY A 333 -6.09 -24.13 -2.98
CA GLY A 333 -4.98 -23.82 -2.06
C GLY A 333 -4.13 -22.62 -2.52
N TYR A 334 -2.90 -22.55 -1.98
CA TYR A 334 -1.98 -21.42 -2.23
C TYR A 334 -1.19 -21.54 -3.54
N SER A 335 -1.39 -22.56 -4.32
CA SER A 335 -0.49 -22.99 -5.39
C SER A 335 -0.84 -22.46 -6.78
N GLY A 336 -1.32 -21.25 -6.91
CA GLY A 336 -1.32 -20.57 -8.22
C GLY A 336 -2.44 -20.95 -9.19
N ASP A 337 -3.35 -21.83 -8.83
CA ASP A 337 -4.47 -22.23 -9.70
C ASP A 337 -5.50 -21.10 -9.92
N PHE A 338 -5.32 -19.96 -9.25
CA PHE A 338 -6.10 -18.73 -9.48
C PHE A 338 -5.73 -18.00 -10.76
N MET A 339 -4.54 -18.24 -11.29
CA MET A 339 -4.09 -17.61 -12.53
C MET A 339 -4.85 -18.11 -13.77
N ASP A 340 -5.67 -19.15 -13.64
CA ASP A 340 -6.48 -19.69 -14.73
C ASP A 340 -7.83 -18.98 -14.94
N GLN A 341 -8.18 -18.00 -14.09
CA GLN A 341 -9.37 -17.18 -14.30
C GLN A 341 -9.04 -16.03 -15.24
N THR A 342 -9.26 -16.28 -16.52
CA THR A 342 -9.09 -15.24 -17.53
C THR A 342 -10.24 -14.25 -17.46
N TRP A 343 -9.94 -12.99 -17.12
CA TRP A 343 -10.87 -11.89 -17.25
C TRP A 343 -11.30 -11.74 -18.70
N ASN A 344 -12.60 -11.72 -18.94
CA ASN A 344 -13.13 -11.27 -20.23
C ASN A 344 -12.99 -9.76 -20.29
N VAL A 345 -12.66 -9.23 -21.46
CA VAL A 345 -12.43 -7.79 -21.67
C VAL A 345 -13.22 -7.30 -22.86
N THR A 346 -13.92 -6.20 -22.69
CA THR A 346 -14.57 -5.51 -23.80
C THR A 346 -14.24 -4.02 -23.77
N GLY A 347 -13.98 -3.42 -24.93
CA GLY A 347 -13.77 -1.98 -25.06
C GLY A 347 -15.07 -1.22 -24.83
N ALA A 348 -14.97 -0.04 -24.24
CA ALA A 348 -16.07 0.89 -24.05
C ALA A 348 -15.94 2.06 -25.01
N GLU A 349 -17.09 2.55 -25.55
CA GLU A 349 -17.13 3.79 -26.30
C GLU A 349 -17.04 4.97 -25.33
N ILE A 350 -16.25 5.96 -25.70
CA ILE A 350 -16.11 7.21 -24.94
C ILE A 350 -16.61 8.38 -25.80
N SER A 351 -17.54 9.13 -25.25
CA SER A 351 -18.06 10.34 -25.89
C SER A 351 -17.91 11.51 -24.91
N GLY A 352 -16.88 12.33 -25.12
CA GLY A 352 -16.53 13.37 -24.15
C GLY A 352 -16.11 12.77 -22.81
N SER A 353 -16.87 13.07 -21.74
CA SER A 353 -16.67 12.50 -20.39
C SER A 353 -17.48 11.23 -20.14
N SER A 354 -18.39 10.86 -21.03
CA SER A 354 -19.34 9.77 -20.84
C SER A 354 -18.79 8.47 -21.43
N ILE A 355 -18.96 7.38 -20.68
CA ILE A 355 -18.65 6.01 -21.08
C ILE A 355 -19.95 5.23 -21.10
N ASP A 356 -20.19 4.48 -22.18
CA ASP A 356 -21.39 3.68 -22.32
C ASP A 356 -21.08 2.41 -23.12
N LEU A 357 -21.52 1.25 -22.59
CA LEU A 357 -21.33 -0.05 -23.24
C LEU A 357 -22.41 -1.03 -22.82
N PRO A 358 -22.71 -2.05 -23.68
CA PRO A 358 -23.58 -3.15 -23.29
C PRO A 358 -23.02 -3.89 -22.07
N LEU A 359 -23.90 -4.21 -21.11
CA LEU A 359 -23.57 -5.13 -20.03
C LEU A 359 -23.53 -6.56 -20.61
N PRO A 360 -22.39 -7.29 -20.51
CA PRO A 360 -22.32 -8.67 -20.96
C PRO A 360 -23.29 -9.56 -20.16
N GLU A 361 -23.72 -10.66 -20.77
CA GLU A 361 -24.58 -11.64 -20.11
C GLU A 361 -23.84 -12.41 -19.02
N SER A 362 -24.55 -12.80 -17.98
CA SER A 362 -24.05 -13.67 -16.89
C SER A 362 -22.84 -13.11 -16.14
N VAL A 363 -22.69 -11.78 -16.04
CA VAL A 363 -21.62 -11.14 -15.26
C VAL A 363 -21.87 -11.37 -13.77
N CYS A 364 -20.86 -11.85 -13.07
CA CYS A 364 -20.90 -12.05 -11.62
C CYS A 364 -19.91 -11.13 -10.87
N GLU A 365 -18.86 -10.68 -11.53
CA GLU A 365 -17.89 -9.74 -11.02
C GLU A 365 -17.34 -8.91 -12.17
N MET A 366 -17.13 -7.62 -11.98
CA MET A 366 -16.58 -6.74 -13.02
C MET A 366 -15.91 -5.49 -12.43
N TYR A 367 -15.07 -4.88 -13.24
CA TYR A 367 -14.62 -3.51 -13.00
C TYR A 367 -14.47 -2.75 -14.32
N LEU A 368 -14.81 -1.48 -14.28
CA LEU A 368 -14.55 -0.53 -15.35
C LEU A 368 -13.16 0.06 -15.14
N GLU A 369 -12.30 -0.05 -16.14
CA GLU A 369 -10.99 0.61 -16.19
C GLU A 369 -11.07 1.80 -17.13
N VAL A 370 -10.54 2.92 -16.70
CA VAL A 370 -10.34 4.13 -17.51
C VAL A 370 -8.86 4.41 -17.60
N GLY A 371 -8.32 4.23 -18.79
CA GLY A 371 -6.93 4.56 -19.12
C GLY A 371 -6.75 6.05 -19.35
N PHE A 372 -5.64 6.58 -18.89
CA PHE A 372 -5.29 8.00 -19.07
C PHE A 372 -3.78 8.21 -19.23
N THR A 373 -3.38 9.43 -19.60
CA THR A 373 -1.99 9.87 -19.55
C THR A 373 -1.86 11.19 -18.81
N ILE A 374 -0.80 11.32 -18.00
CA ILE A 374 -0.33 12.59 -17.41
C ILE A 374 1.13 12.76 -17.82
N ASN A 375 1.45 13.88 -18.48
CA ASN A 375 2.80 14.16 -19.00
C ASN A 375 3.36 13.02 -19.88
N GLY A 376 2.49 12.40 -20.68
CA GLY A 376 2.84 11.29 -21.58
C GLY A 376 3.02 9.93 -20.92
N LYS A 377 2.94 9.82 -19.60
CA LYS A 377 3.01 8.56 -18.86
C LYS A 377 1.63 7.97 -18.69
N PRO A 378 1.45 6.64 -18.91
CA PRO A 378 0.15 6.00 -18.79
C PRO A 378 -0.24 5.72 -17.34
N GLY A 379 -1.54 5.71 -17.08
CA GLY A 379 -2.13 5.30 -15.82
C GLY A 379 -3.54 4.77 -16.01
N VAL A 380 -4.09 4.19 -14.96
CA VAL A 380 -5.47 3.71 -14.91
C VAL A 380 -6.16 4.13 -13.62
N VAL A 381 -7.47 4.44 -13.69
CA VAL A 381 -8.37 4.51 -12.54
C VAL A 381 -9.52 3.55 -12.79
N CYS A 382 -10.03 2.94 -11.72
CA CYS A 382 -11.00 1.87 -11.86
C CYS A 382 -12.23 2.06 -10.96
N ARG A 383 -13.33 1.46 -11.39
CA ARG A 383 -14.57 1.30 -10.63
C ARG A 383 -14.90 -0.19 -10.55
N TYR A 384 -14.77 -0.78 -9.39
CA TYR A 384 -15.16 -2.16 -9.15
C TYR A 384 -16.66 -2.28 -8.86
N CYS A 385 -17.22 -3.40 -9.31
CA CYS A 385 -18.60 -3.77 -9.11
C CYS A 385 -18.70 -5.32 -9.04
N GLY A 386 -18.91 -5.85 -7.86
CA GLY A 386 -19.06 -7.28 -7.60
C GLY A 386 -20.28 -7.58 -6.76
#